data_16c7c94f22a479905a4abf9e65c93f0f
#
_entry.id   16c7c94f22a479905a4abf9e65c93f0f
#
_cell.length_a   1.000
_cell.length_b   1.000
_cell.length_c   1.000
_cell.angle_alpha   90.00
_cell.angle_beta   90.00
_cell.angle_gamma   90.00
#
_symmetry.space_group_name_H-M   'P 1'
#
loop_
_entity.id
_entity.type
_entity.pdbx_description
1 polymer ?
#
loop_
_entity_poly.entity_id
_entity_poly.type
_entity_poly.pdbx_seq_one_letter_code
_entity_poly.pdbx_strand_id
1 'polypeptide(L)'
;MILESIMTRPVVTVELDDSLRAIKELLDVAPFHHLLVQEDGILYGVITDRDLYKALSPNLGTPLESPRDTATLNKRAHQIMTRKPWTLPRTADVFEAIHLFNHRGIACIPIVDADNRIEGIVTTRDIFRLLEANRHRFNNATNTPAGAGDSTP
;
A
#
# COMPACT_ATOMS: atom_id res chain seq x y z
N MET A 1 8.07 15.39 -9.48
CA MET A 1 7.53 15.40 -8.09
C MET A 1 8.01 14.16 -7.38
N ILE A 2 8.63 14.31 -6.22
CA ILE A 2 9.19 13.18 -5.46
C ILE A 2 8.17 12.60 -4.48
N LEU A 3 8.36 11.33 -4.12
CA LEU A 3 7.44 10.58 -3.27
C LEU A 3 7.29 11.16 -1.86
N GLU A 4 8.33 11.81 -1.32
CA GLU A 4 8.26 12.47 -0.02
C GLU A 4 7.09 13.45 0.10
N SER A 5 6.69 14.09 -1.01
CA SER A 5 5.60 15.08 -1.01
C SER A 5 4.20 14.47 -0.93
N ILE A 6 4.06 13.17 -1.18
CA ILE A 6 2.76 12.48 -1.21
C ILE A 6 2.68 11.27 -0.29
N MET A 7 3.82 10.77 0.21
CA MET A 7 3.82 9.59 1.09
C MET A 7 3.10 9.87 2.41
N THR A 8 2.46 8.84 2.94
CA THR A 8 1.87 8.87 4.28
C THR A 8 2.94 8.53 5.32
N ARG A 9 3.02 9.35 6.35
CA ARG A 9 3.84 9.13 7.56
C ARG A 9 3.22 9.84 8.77
N PRO A 10 3.35 9.29 10.01
CA PRO A 10 3.97 7.99 10.32
C PRO A 10 3.17 6.82 9.72
N VAL A 11 3.85 5.69 9.52
CA VAL A 11 3.23 4.46 9.00
C VAL A 11 2.79 3.59 10.18
N VAL A 12 1.62 2.98 10.07
CA VAL A 12 1.19 1.95 11.03
C VAL A 12 1.89 0.64 10.66
N THR A 13 2.56 0.06 11.65
CA THR A 13 3.35 -1.16 11.50
C THR A 13 2.92 -2.22 12.49
N VAL A 14 3.26 -3.46 12.20
CA VAL A 14 3.15 -4.61 13.10
C VAL A 14 4.49 -5.31 13.20
N GLU A 15 4.67 -6.08 14.25
CA GLU A 15 5.89 -6.85 14.48
C GLU A 15 5.80 -8.23 13.79
N LEU A 16 6.95 -8.84 13.55
CA LEU A 16 7.04 -10.17 12.95
C LEU A 16 6.19 -11.22 13.68
N ASP A 17 6.16 -11.17 15.01
CA ASP A 17 5.47 -12.14 15.86
C ASP A 17 4.06 -11.73 16.29
N ASP A 18 3.54 -10.62 15.78
CA ASP A 18 2.16 -10.23 16.04
C ASP A 18 1.19 -11.27 15.48
N SER A 19 0.17 -11.59 16.27
CA SER A 19 -0.85 -12.57 15.88
C SER A 19 -1.81 -12.00 14.85
N LEU A 20 -2.40 -12.87 14.02
CA LEU A 20 -3.45 -12.45 13.10
C LEU A 20 -4.67 -11.89 13.83
N ARG A 21 -4.92 -12.31 15.09
CA ARG A 21 -5.95 -11.70 15.94
C ARG A 21 -5.69 -10.21 16.12
N ALA A 22 -4.48 -9.84 16.53
CA ALA A 22 -4.12 -8.43 16.73
C ALA A 22 -4.16 -7.64 15.42
N ILE A 23 -3.69 -8.22 14.32
CA ILE A 23 -3.72 -7.61 12.99
C ILE A 23 -5.15 -7.40 12.52
N LYS A 24 -6.04 -8.38 12.73
CA LYS A 24 -7.46 -8.28 12.40
C LYS A 24 -8.13 -7.15 13.17
N GLU A 25 -7.93 -7.10 14.48
CA GLU A 25 -8.48 -6.03 15.33
C GLU A 25 -8.03 -4.66 14.86
N LEU A 26 -6.76 -4.53 14.46
CA LEU A 26 -6.21 -3.28 13.95
C LEU A 26 -6.85 -2.89 12.60
N LEU A 27 -6.96 -3.81 11.66
CA LEU A 27 -7.55 -3.55 10.33
C LEU A 27 -9.07 -3.33 10.38
N ASP A 28 -9.77 -3.96 11.33
CA ASP A 28 -11.22 -3.79 11.48
C ASP A 28 -11.61 -2.34 11.91
N VAL A 29 -10.74 -1.64 12.61
CA VAL A 29 -11.02 -0.28 13.10
C VAL A 29 -10.32 0.81 12.29
N ALA A 30 -9.37 0.46 11.44
CA ALA A 30 -8.54 1.42 10.73
C ALA A 30 -9.06 1.67 9.30
N PRO A 31 -8.90 2.92 8.80
CA PRO A 31 -9.31 3.26 7.44
C PRO A 31 -8.26 2.89 6.37
N PHE A 32 -7.37 1.97 6.64
CA PHE A 32 -6.31 1.53 5.73
C PHE A 32 -6.35 0.02 5.53
N HIS A 33 -5.75 -0.44 4.43
CA HIS A 33 -5.81 -1.83 3.96
C HIS A 33 -4.44 -2.50 3.89
N HIS A 34 -3.38 -1.81 4.31
CA HIS A 34 -2.00 -2.26 4.22
C HIS A 34 -1.29 -2.00 5.53
N LEU A 35 -0.51 -2.98 5.97
CA LEU A 35 0.36 -2.87 7.13
C LEU A 35 1.78 -3.23 6.73
N LEU A 36 2.76 -2.50 7.24
CA LEU A 36 4.16 -2.87 7.11
C LEU A 36 4.56 -3.72 8.32
N VAL A 37 5.29 -4.79 8.03
CA VAL A 37 5.84 -5.68 9.06
C VAL A 37 7.30 -5.30 9.27
N GLN A 38 7.65 -5.02 10.52
CA GLN A 38 8.96 -4.51 10.87
C GLN A 38 9.55 -5.20 12.11
N GLU A 39 10.84 -5.03 12.29
CA GLU A 39 11.57 -5.28 13.53
C GLU A 39 12.64 -4.19 13.67
N ASP A 40 12.69 -3.50 14.81
CA ASP A 40 13.61 -2.39 15.06
C ASP A 40 13.61 -1.29 13.97
N GLY A 41 12.45 -1.03 13.38
CA GLY A 41 12.28 -0.05 12.31
C GLY A 41 12.69 -0.53 10.91
N ILE A 42 13.21 -1.74 10.79
CA ILE A 42 13.61 -2.37 9.52
C ILE A 42 12.41 -3.07 8.89
N LEU A 43 12.19 -2.83 7.61
CA LEU A 43 11.12 -3.47 6.85
C LEU A 43 11.42 -4.94 6.57
N TYR A 44 10.45 -5.82 6.86
CA TYR A 44 10.50 -7.25 6.55
C TYR A 44 9.44 -7.68 5.54
N GLY A 45 8.28 -7.04 5.53
CA GLY A 45 7.22 -7.43 4.64
C GLY A 45 6.02 -6.48 4.65
N VAL A 46 5.00 -6.86 3.88
CA VAL A 46 3.71 -6.16 3.77
C VAL A 46 2.59 -7.16 3.98
N ILE A 47 1.57 -6.76 4.72
CA ILE A 47 0.33 -7.51 4.87
C ILE A 47 -0.82 -6.62 4.36
N THR A 48 -1.64 -7.17 3.47
CA THR A 48 -2.89 -6.56 3.05
C THR A 48 -4.07 -7.20 3.78
N ASP A 49 -5.22 -6.52 3.79
CA ASP A 49 -6.48 -7.11 4.27
C ASP A 49 -6.81 -8.42 3.53
N ARG A 50 -6.51 -8.50 2.23
CA ARG A 50 -6.67 -9.73 1.44
C ARG A 50 -5.79 -10.87 1.96
N ASP A 51 -4.53 -10.60 2.29
CA ASP A 51 -3.62 -11.61 2.86
C ASP A 51 -4.18 -12.15 4.19
N LEU A 52 -4.69 -11.26 5.03
CA LEU A 52 -5.31 -11.62 6.30
C LEU A 52 -6.51 -12.54 6.08
N TYR A 53 -7.46 -12.13 5.24
CA TYR A 53 -8.69 -12.91 5.02
C TYR A 53 -8.44 -14.27 4.35
N LYS A 54 -7.42 -14.39 3.51
CA LYS A 54 -7.00 -15.68 2.95
C LYS A 54 -6.40 -16.61 3.98
N ALA A 55 -5.78 -16.08 5.03
CA ALA A 55 -5.12 -16.86 6.07
C ALA A 55 -6.05 -17.28 7.21
N LEU A 56 -7.20 -16.61 7.37
CA LEU A 56 -8.19 -16.89 8.38
C LEU A 56 -9.22 -17.91 7.87
N SER A 57 -9.78 -18.69 8.79
CA SER A 57 -10.89 -19.58 8.44
C SER A 57 -12.15 -18.79 8.08
N PRO A 58 -12.89 -19.17 7.01
CA PRO A 58 -14.15 -18.55 6.65
C PRO A 58 -15.27 -18.83 7.68
N ASN A 59 -15.09 -19.82 8.56
CA ASN A 59 -16.07 -20.18 9.60
C ASN A 59 -15.99 -19.31 10.85
N LEU A 60 -14.96 -18.44 10.97
CA LEU A 60 -14.85 -17.52 12.10
C LEU A 60 -16.08 -16.62 12.23
N GLY A 61 -16.61 -16.52 13.45
CA GLY A 61 -17.81 -15.73 13.74
C GLY A 61 -19.13 -16.34 13.22
N THR A 62 -19.11 -17.57 12.72
CA THR A 62 -20.28 -18.30 12.23
C THR A 62 -20.70 -19.41 13.22
N PRO A 63 -21.95 -19.95 13.13
CA PRO A 63 -22.36 -21.09 13.94
C PRO A 63 -21.54 -22.37 13.71
N LEU A 64 -20.79 -22.44 12.59
CA LEU A 64 -19.92 -23.58 12.26
C LEU A 64 -18.51 -23.47 12.84
N GLU A 65 -18.21 -22.39 13.56
CA GLU A 65 -16.90 -22.17 14.16
C GLU A 65 -16.50 -23.30 15.10
N SER A 66 -15.28 -23.78 14.92
CA SER A 66 -14.65 -24.82 15.74
C SER A 66 -13.32 -24.30 16.33
N PRO A 67 -12.70 -25.02 17.30
CA PRO A 67 -11.38 -24.67 17.81
C PRO A 67 -10.29 -24.62 16.71
N ARG A 68 -10.42 -25.43 15.66
CA ARG A 68 -9.51 -25.40 14.50
C ARG A 68 -9.62 -24.05 13.75
N ASP A 69 -10.82 -23.52 13.60
CA ASP A 69 -11.06 -22.23 12.94
C ASP A 69 -10.47 -21.08 13.78
N THR A 70 -10.74 -21.09 15.08
CA THR A 70 -10.20 -20.10 16.01
C THR A 70 -8.67 -20.13 16.05
N ALA A 71 -8.03 -21.29 15.89
CA ALA A 71 -6.59 -21.44 15.86
C ALA A 71 -5.93 -20.69 14.69
N THR A 72 -6.63 -20.40 13.60
CA THR A 72 -6.10 -19.59 12.49
C THR A 72 -5.72 -18.18 12.93
N LEU A 73 -6.38 -17.64 13.96
CA LEU A 73 -6.06 -16.33 14.55
C LEU A 73 -4.72 -16.32 15.30
N ASN A 74 -4.14 -17.47 15.60
CA ASN A 74 -2.85 -17.58 16.29
C ASN A 74 -1.65 -17.61 15.33
N LYS A 75 -1.87 -17.64 14.02
CA LYS A 75 -0.79 -17.44 13.04
C LYS A 75 -0.13 -16.09 13.28
N ARG A 76 1.12 -15.98 12.85
CA ARG A 76 1.95 -14.78 13.03
C ARG A 76 2.09 -13.98 11.74
N ALA A 77 2.36 -12.69 11.86
CA ALA A 77 2.56 -11.78 10.74
C ALA A 77 3.58 -12.32 9.73
N HIS A 78 4.73 -12.80 10.20
CA HIS A 78 5.79 -13.33 9.33
C HIS A 78 5.38 -14.56 8.51
N GLN A 79 4.31 -15.27 8.90
CA GLN A 79 3.83 -16.47 8.20
C GLN A 79 2.97 -16.12 6.97
N ILE A 80 2.38 -14.92 6.94
CA ILE A 80 1.44 -14.52 5.87
C ILE A 80 1.92 -13.32 5.06
N MET A 81 2.89 -12.56 5.54
CA MET A 81 3.38 -11.35 4.87
C MET A 81 3.99 -11.65 3.50
N THR A 82 3.88 -10.71 2.58
CA THR A 82 4.71 -10.68 1.38
C THR A 82 6.11 -10.25 1.78
N ARG A 83 7.09 -11.15 1.60
CA ARG A 83 8.50 -10.89 1.89
C ARG A 83 9.15 -10.11 0.78
N LYS A 84 10.15 -9.29 1.11
CA LYS A 84 10.90 -8.47 0.14
C LYS A 84 9.97 -7.72 -0.81
N PRO A 85 9.07 -6.87 -0.29
CA PRO A 85 8.18 -6.10 -1.13
C PRO A 85 8.97 -5.13 -2.00
N TRP A 86 8.35 -4.67 -3.09
CA TRP A 86 8.88 -3.55 -3.86
C TRP A 86 8.92 -2.31 -2.98
N THR A 87 10.07 -1.65 -2.94
CA THR A 87 10.30 -0.43 -2.16
C THR A 87 10.88 0.67 -3.04
N LEU A 88 10.70 1.92 -2.62
CA LEU A 88 11.33 3.07 -3.25
C LEU A 88 11.91 3.99 -2.18
N PRO A 89 12.96 4.77 -2.49
CA PRO A 89 13.42 5.83 -1.61
C PRO A 89 12.46 7.03 -1.68
N ARG A 90 12.41 7.85 -0.65
CA ARG A 90 11.57 9.07 -0.61
C ARG A 90 11.87 10.07 -1.72
N THR A 91 13.08 10.02 -2.27
CA THR A 91 13.54 10.89 -3.36
C THR A 91 13.14 10.40 -4.75
N ALA A 92 12.59 9.19 -4.87
CA ALA A 92 12.12 8.66 -6.15
C ALA A 92 11.00 9.53 -6.75
N ASP A 93 10.90 9.53 -8.05
CA ASP A 93 9.84 10.25 -8.74
C ASP A 93 8.50 9.51 -8.63
N VAL A 94 7.40 10.26 -8.56
CA VAL A 94 6.04 9.73 -8.49
C VAL A 94 5.74 8.77 -9.64
N PHE A 95 6.29 9.00 -10.84
CA PHE A 95 6.09 8.11 -11.98
C PHE A 95 6.75 6.74 -11.81
N GLU A 96 7.80 6.62 -10.98
CA GLU A 96 8.37 5.31 -10.64
C GLU A 96 7.37 4.47 -9.84
N ALA A 97 6.68 5.09 -8.87
CA ALA A 97 5.61 4.42 -8.12
C ALA A 97 4.44 4.02 -9.03
N ILE A 98 4.01 4.92 -9.91
CA ILE A 98 2.93 4.64 -10.89
C ILE A 98 3.32 3.47 -11.80
N HIS A 99 4.57 3.42 -12.26
CA HIS A 99 5.07 2.31 -13.07
C HIS A 99 4.97 0.98 -12.31
N LEU A 100 5.41 0.94 -11.05
CA LEU A 100 5.32 -0.27 -10.23
C LEU A 100 3.86 -0.71 -10.01
N PHE A 101 2.96 0.23 -9.71
CA PHE A 101 1.54 -0.09 -9.54
C PHE A 101 0.94 -0.71 -10.81
N ASN A 102 1.26 -0.16 -11.98
CA ASN A 102 0.72 -0.63 -13.24
C ASN A 102 1.29 -1.99 -13.69
N HIS A 103 2.55 -2.30 -13.36
CA HIS A 103 3.24 -3.45 -13.92
C HIS A 103 3.49 -4.60 -12.95
N ARG A 104 3.31 -4.38 -11.64
CA ARG A 104 3.59 -5.39 -10.60
C ARG A 104 2.36 -5.90 -9.86
N GLY A 105 1.18 -5.36 -10.16
CA GLY A 105 -0.06 -5.77 -9.51
C GLY A 105 -0.09 -5.51 -8.01
N ILE A 106 0.64 -4.51 -7.54
CA ILE A 106 0.70 -4.07 -6.15
C ILE A 106 -0.10 -2.80 -5.95
N ALA A 107 -0.56 -2.55 -4.75
CA ALA A 107 -1.34 -1.36 -4.41
C ALA A 107 -0.69 -0.48 -3.33
N CYS A 108 0.43 -0.91 -2.78
CA CYS A 108 1.24 -0.12 -1.86
C CYS A 108 2.74 -0.34 -2.10
N ILE A 109 3.52 0.68 -1.80
CA ILE A 109 4.97 0.68 -1.88
C ILE A 109 5.50 1.26 -0.58
N PRO A 110 6.20 0.46 0.25
CA PRO A 110 6.93 0.99 1.39
C PRO A 110 8.05 1.94 0.92
N ILE A 111 8.19 3.05 1.61
CA ILE A 111 9.26 4.00 1.39
C ILE A 111 10.31 3.77 2.48
N VAL A 112 11.53 3.49 2.05
CA VAL A 112 12.63 3.12 2.94
C VAL A 112 13.90 3.91 2.62
N ASP A 113 14.78 4.03 3.60
CA ASP A 113 16.13 4.57 3.41
C ASP A 113 17.11 3.49 2.91
N ALA A 114 18.39 3.87 2.78
CA ALA A 114 19.47 2.98 2.32
C ALA A 114 19.70 1.76 3.24
N ASP A 115 19.33 1.87 4.51
CA ASP A 115 19.44 0.80 5.51
C ASP A 115 18.15 -0.01 5.66
N ASN A 116 17.21 0.14 4.72
CA ASN A 116 15.89 -0.51 4.73
C ASN A 116 15.01 -0.10 5.93
N ARG A 117 15.25 1.07 6.50
CA ARG A 117 14.40 1.64 7.55
C ARG A 117 13.15 2.26 6.94
N ILE A 118 12.02 2.02 7.56
CA ILE A 118 10.74 2.55 7.11
C ILE A 118 10.69 4.07 7.31
N GLU A 119 10.45 4.81 6.23
CA GLU A 119 10.24 6.26 6.24
C GLU A 119 8.79 6.66 5.94
N GLY A 120 8.05 5.82 5.23
CA GLY A 120 6.68 6.10 4.83
C GLY A 120 6.06 4.98 4.00
N ILE A 121 4.88 5.24 3.47
CA ILE A 121 4.18 4.37 2.54
C ILE A 121 3.48 5.21 1.47
N VAL A 122 3.48 4.71 0.24
CA VAL A 122 2.69 5.26 -0.86
C VAL A 122 1.74 4.19 -1.37
N THR A 123 0.49 4.57 -1.55
CA THR A 123 -0.56 3.70 -2.07
C THR A 123 -1.15 4.26 -3.36
N THR A 124 -1.89 3.45 -4.09
CA THR A 124 -2.65 3.93 -5.27
C THR A 124 -3.62 5.05 -4.90
N ARG A 125 -4.16 5.05 -3.67
CA ARG A 125 -5.02 6.13 -3.17
C ARG A 125 -4.28 7.48 -3.09
N ASP A 126 -3.01 7.47 -2.73
CA ASP A 126 -2.20 8.70 -2.68
C ASP A 126 -2.01 9.28 -4.08
N ILE A 127 -1.83 8.41 -5.09
CA ILE A 127 -1.79 8.82 -6.49
C ILE A 127 -3.14 9.44 -6.93
N PHE A 128 -4.27 8.82 -6.58
CA PHE A 128 -5.58 9.38 -6.93
C PHE A 128 -5.83 10.72 -6.24
N ARG A 129 -5.45 10.90 -4.98
CA ARG A 129 -5.52 12.19 -4.28
C ARG A 129 -4.66 13.25 -4.97
N LEU A 130 -3.45 12.88 -5.41
CA LEU A 130 -2.58 13.77 -6.18
C LEU A 130 -3.24 14.21 -7.48
N LEU A 131 -3.84 13.30 -8.23
CA LEU A 131 -4.55 13.58 -9.48
C LEU A 131 -5.75 14.50 -9.23
N GLU A 132 -6.56 14.22 -8.23
CA GLU A 132 -7.70 15.04 -7.84
C GLU A 132 -7.29 16.47 -7.48
N ALA A 133 -6.24 16.62 -6.66
CA ALA A 133 -5.71 17.93 -6.26
C ALA A 133 -5.17 18.75 -7.46
N ASN A 134 -4.70 18.07 -8.51
CA ASN A 134 -4.14 18.70 -9.71
C ASN A 134 -5.07 18.66 -10.92
N ARG A 135 -6.36 18.41 -10.75
CA ARG A 135 -7.34 18.25 -11.85
C ARG A 135 -7.32 19.38 -12.88
N HIS A 136 -7.05 20.62 -12.44
CA HIS A 136 -6.99 21.78 -13.35
C HIS A 136 -5.87 21.69 -14.37
N ARG A 137 -4.74 21.04 -14.02
CA ARG A 137 -3.62 20.85 -14.95
C ARG A 137 -3.96 19.86 -16.06
N PHE A 138 -4.76 18.84 -15.74
CA PHE A 138 -5.20 17.83 -16.72
C PHE A 138 -6.29 18.39 -17.65
N ASN A 139 -7.23 19.18 -17.14
CA ASN A 139 -8.27 19.79 -17.95
C ASN A 139 -7.71 20.80 -18.97
N ASN A 140 -6.64 21.51 -18.63
CA ASN A 140 -6.00 22.47 -19.55
C ASN A 140 -5.18 21.78 -20.64
N ALA A 141 -4.65 20.59 -20.40
CA ALA A 141 -3.88 19.84 -21.40
C ALA A 141 -4.77 19.25 -22.51
N THR A 142 -6.05 19.00 -22.22
CA THR A 142 -7.02 18.49 -23.23
C THR A 142 -7.68 19.58 -24.04
N ASN A 143 -7.48 20.88 -23.71
CA ASN A 143 -8.12 22.03 -24.35
C ASN A 143 -7.16 22.85 -25.23
N THR A 144 -6.03 22.28 -25.67
CA THR A 144 -5.24 22.93 -26.70
C THR A 144 -5.89 22.61 -28.06
N PRO A 145 -6.46 23.60 -28.77
CA PRO A 145 -7.02 23.35 -30.10
C PRO A 145 -5.89 22.92 -31.01
N ALA A 146 -6.08 21.79 -31.71
CA ALA A 146 -5.23 21.39 -32.80
C ALA A 146 -5.10 22.56 -33.76
N GLY A 147 -3.86 22.98 -34.00
CA GLY A 147 -3.54 24.18 -34.75
C GLY A 147 -4.29 24.25 -36.06
N ALA A 148 -4.87 25.40 -36.30
CA ALA A 148 -5.38 25.79 -37.59
C ALA A 148 -4.27 25.66 -38.64
N GLY A 149 -4.45 24.76 -39.58
CA GLY A 149 -3.61 24.65 -40.74
C GLY A 149 -3.68 25.98 -41.52
N ASP A 150 -2.54 26.60 -41.64
CA ASP A 150 -2.36 27.74 -42.52
C ASP A 150 -2.49 27.27 -43.97
N SER A 151 -3.60 27.63 -44.55
CA SER A 151 -3.81 27.53 -45.99
C SER A 151 -3.55 28.89 -46.58
N THR A 152 -2.38 29.08 -47.10
CA THR A 152 -2.12 30.28 -47.92
C THR A 152 -2.05 29.84 -49.41
N PRO A 153 -2.67 30.64 -50.31
CA PRO A 153 -2.82 30.33 -51.75
C PRO A 153 -1.52 30.43 -52.54
#